data_0236d0b4b7a7d30884a97bbdfa9a0b16
#
_entry.id   0236d0b4b7a7d30884a97bbdfa9a0b16
#
_cell.length_a   1.000
_cell.length_b   1.000
_cell.length_c   1.000
_cell.angle_alpha   90.00
_cell.angle_beta   90.00
_cell.angle_gamma   90.00
#
_symmetry.space_group_name_H-M   'P 1'
#
loop_
_entity.id
_entity.type
_entity.pdbx_description
1 polymer ?
#
loop_
_entity_poly.entity_id
_entity_poly.type
_entity_poly.pdbx_seq_one_letter_code
_entity_poly.pdbx_strand_id
1 'polypeptide(L)'
;MNIKHFMPYIIKHLEHVVSLLVVFLMLVATALWSGKLFGHDIGSNATPDNNAKTTLVRPDNEQMRTLGLPANNDCELTQRDSASWTVTAQDGTDLGVVVSTAPYARHIKGFAGTTPLYLYINTQGHISQIAAAENAETPDFFKRAFESTTPQWTGKSVADASHANVDAVSGATYSSKAIIANVQNTLAARSRTESAAAPVPAIGWARTIIVALVLLTGILLTFKWRGHKWLRMVQLLLNVGILGFWCGQFLSLSLLRGWVANGLEPVASLPTLLVLAVAVIMPFLKRPHHYCSWVCPYGCLQELAGRLPFPKVHCSPKVYKTMSRIRITVFAIIMLLLWTAFWDIQVLNYEPFSAFMVNSAAPIVMALACVFVVASCFVPNVWCKCLCPMGQLLNLSEK
;
A
#
# COMPACT_ATOMS: atom_id res chain seq x y z
N MET A 1 45.58 -2.30 -24.31
CA MET A 1 44.29 -1.99 -23.72
C MET A 1 44.54 -1.56 -22.27
N ASN A 2 44.40 -0.27 -21.96
CA ASN A 2 44.97 0.34 -20.76
C ASN A 2 44.11 0.08 -19.53
N ILE A 3 44.49 -0.92 -18.72
CA ILE A 3 43.79 -1.35 -17.48
C ILE A 3 43.59 -0.18 -16.48
N LYS A 4 44.50 0.82 -16.49
CA LYS A 4 44.43 1.99 -15.61
C LYS A 4 43.21 2.92 -15.88
N HIS A 5 42.60 2.89 -17.05
CA HIS A 5 41.42 3.68 -17.38
C HIS A 5 40.09 2.94 -17.08
N PHE A 6 40.13 1.61 -16.96
CA PHE A 6 38.98 0.77 -16.73
C PHE A 6 38.68 0.58 -15.22
N MET A 7 39.72 0.62 -14.40
CA MET A 7 39.62 0.44 -12.93
C MET A 7 38.71 1.43 -12.22
N PRO A 8 38.79 2.76 -12.43
CA PRO A 8 37.91 3.72 -11.76
C PRO A 8 36.44 3.57 -12.20
N TYR A 9 36.19 3.11 -13.41
CA TYR A 9 34.85 2.84 -13.92
C TYR A 9 34.21 1.62 -13.22
N ILE A 10 34.98 0.53 -13.07
CA ILE A 10 34.51 -0.67 -12.36
C ILE A 10 34.27 -0.38 -10.88
N ILE A 11 35.16 0.33 -10.21
CA ILE A 11 35.05 0.69 -8.79
C ILE A 11 33.77 1.52 -8.58
N LYS A 12 33.50 2.49 -9.43
CA LYS A 12 32.33 3.35 -9.36
C LYS A 12 31.02 2.56 -9.55
N HIS A 13 30.96 1.64 -10.49
CA HIS A 13 29.82 0.76 -10.66
C HIS A 13 29.62 -0.19 -9.48
N LEU A 14 30.72 -0.66 -8.89
CA LEU A 14 30.67 -1.53 -7.70
C LEU A 14 30.08 -0.79 -6.50
N GLU A 15 30.46 0.48 -6.25
CA GLU A 15 29.90 1.30 -5.18
C GLU A 15 28.36 1.48 -5.33
N HIS A 16 27.88 1.59 -6.57
CA HIS A 16 26.43 1.72 -6.82
C HIS A 16 25.68 0.42 -6.58
N VAL A 17 26.24 -0.69 -7.08
CA VAL A 17 25.66 -2.02 -6.85
C VAL A 17 25.62 -2.32 -5.36
N VAL A 18 26.70 -2.02 -4.63
CA VAL A 18 26.75 -2.21 -3.17
C VAL A 18 25.72 -1.32 -2.46
N SER A 19 25.60 -0.05 -2.85
CA SER A 19 24.61 0.87 -2.25
C SER A 19 23.18 0.41 -2.49
N LEU A 20 22.85 -0.05 -3.69
CA LEU A 20 21.53 -0.60 -4.02
C LEU A 20 21.26 -1.90 -3.26
N LEU A 21 22.27 -2.77 -3.14
CA LEU A 21 22.19 -4.02 -2.38
C LEU A 21 21.95 -3.74 -0.90
N VAL A 22 22.62 -2.77 -0.31
CA VAL A 22 22.39 -2.36 1.09
C VAL A 22 20.96 -1.86 1.30
N VAL A 23 20.45 -0.99 0.41
CA VAL A 23 19.08 -0.52 0.49
C VAL A 23 18.09 -1.68 0.33
N PHE A 24 18.32 -2.59 -0.60
CA PHE A 24 17.49 -3.78 -0.78
C PHE A 24 17.50 -4.66 0.48
N LEU A 25 18.66 -4.93 1.06
CA LEU A 25 18.78 -5.69 2.31
C LEU A 25 18.06 -4.99 3.48
N MET A 26 18.10 -3.65 3.55
CA MET A 26 17.34 -2.90 4.54
C MET A 26 15.83 -3.06 4.33
N LEU A 27 15.34 -3.02 3.09
CA LEU A 27 13.93 -3.26 2.78
C LEU A 27 13.53 -4.71 3.14
N VAL A 28 14.37 -5.69 2.85
CA VAL A 28 14.17 -7.09 3.26
C VAL A 28 14.12 -7.22 4.79
N ALA A 29 15.04 -6.57 5.51
CA ALA A 29 15.03 -6.58 6.97
C ALA A 29 13.74 -5.99 7.53
N THR A 30 13.24 -4.88 6.97
CA THR A 30 11.95 -4.28 7.39
C THR A 30 10.75 -5.17 7.05
N ALA A 31 10.81 -5.92 5.95
CA ALA A 31 9.78 -6.90 5.59
C ALA A 31 9.80 -8.09 6.55
N LEU A 32 10.98 -8.60 6.90
CA LEU A 32 11.16 -9.66 7.92
C LEU A 32 10.61 -9.24 9.29
N TRP A 33 10.84 -7.99 9.72
CA TRP A 33 10.26 -7.46 10.95
C TRP A 33 8.74 -7.38 10.90
N SER A 34 8.15 -7.15 9.74
CA SER A 34 6.68 -7.21 9.56
C SER A 34 6.15 -8.65 9.47
N GLY A 35 7.02 -9.66 9.60
CA GLY A 35 6.65 -11.08 9.53
C GLY A 35 6.30 -11.60 8.15
N LYS A 36 6.55 -10.81 7.09
CA LYS A 36 6.21 -11.18 5.71
C LYS A 36 7.38 -10.90 4.77
N LEU A 37 7.70 -11.87 3.91
CA LEU A 37 8.70 -11.70 2.85
C LEU A 37 8.18 -12.35 1.56
N PHE A 38 8.11 -11.57 0.48
CA PHE A 38 7.63 -12.01 -0.83
C PHE A 38 6.27 -12.73 -0.80
N GLY A 39 5.37 -12.28 0.08
CA GLY A 39 4.04 -12.87 0.24
C GLY A 39 3.99 -14.09 1.16
N HIS A 40 5.14 -14.55 1.68
CA HIS A 40 5.20 -15.64 2.65
C HIS A 40 5.31 -15.08 4.07
N ASP A 41 4.51 -15.62 5.01
CA ASP A 41 4.62 -15.31 6.44
C ASP A 41 5.88 -15.97 7.01
N ILE A 42 6.90 -15.18 7.38
CA ILE A 42 8.21 -15.64 7.92
C ILE A 42 8.32 -15.29 9.41
N GLY A 43 7.31 -15.20 10.13
CA GLY A 43 7.41 -14.71 11.49
C GLY A 43 6.43 -15.30 12.46
N SER A 44 6.65 -16.53 12.83
CA SER A 44 6.44 -16.94 14.20
C SER A 44 7.67 -17.71 14.65
N ASN A 45 8.58 -17.06 15.42
CA ASN A 45 9.35 -17.74 16.44
C ASN A 45 8.43 -18.16 17.62
N ALA A 46 7.20 -18.59 17.32
CA ALA A 46 6.55 -19.65 18.03
C ALA A 46 7.17 -20.91 17.43
N THR A 47 7.87 -21.70 18.24
CA THR A 47 8.16 -23.11 17.97
C THR A 47 7.05 -23.64 17.08
N PRO A 48 7.36 -24.34 15.96
CA PRO A 48 6.32 -24.99 15.21
C PRO A 48 5.74 -26.04 16.15
N ASP A 49 4.70 -25.64 16.83
CA ASP A 49 3.74 -26.59 17.34
C ASP A 49 3.11 -27.15 16.07
N ASN A 50 3.75 -28.21 15.55
CA ASN A 50 3.34 -28.94 14.35
C ASN A 50 1.94 -29.54 14.49
N ASN A 51 1.22 -29.22 15.55
CA ASN A 51 -0.17 -29.58 15.84
C ASN A 51 -1.13 -28.40 15.96
N ALA A 52 -0.66 -27.15 15.87
CA ALA A 52 -1.56 -26.02 15.67
C ALA A 52 -1.87 -25.88 14.16
N LYS A 53 -2.42 -26.89 13.50
CA LYS A 53 -3.54 -26.66 12.61
C LYS A 53 -4.48 -25.82 13.45
N THR A 54 -4.57 -24.53 13.20
CA THR A 54 -5.69 -23.73 13.66
C THR A 54 -6.88 -24.37 12.95
N THR A 55 -7.44 -25.39 13.58
CA THR A 55 -8.69 -25.99 13.14
C THR A 55 -9.64 -24.83 13.15
N LEU A 56 -10.03 -24.44 11.95
CA LEU A 56 -11.05 -23.42 11.78
C LEU A 56 -12.26 -23.97 12.56
N VAL A 57 -12.54 -23.37 13.72
CA VAL A 57 -13.61 -23.85 14.59
C VAL A 57 -14.90 -23.58 13.85
N ARG A 58 -15.63 -24.64 13.52
CA ARG A 58 -16.94 -24.56 12.89
C ARG A 58 -17.91 -23.88 13.86
N PRO A 59 -18.75 -22.95 13.43
CA PRO A 59 -19.78 -22.37 14.29
C PRO A 59 -20.70 -23.47 14.83
N ASP A 60 -20.99 -23.37 16.11
CA ASP A 60 -21.93 -24.26 16.80
C ASP A 60 -23.41 -23.91 16.50
N ASN A 61 -24.32 -24.70 17.00
CA ASN A 61 -25.76 -24.49 16.78
C ASN A 61 -26.29 -23.16 17.39
N GLU A 62 -25.70 -22.70 18.49
CA GLU A 62 -26.07 -21.44 19.12
C GLU A 62 -25.60 -20.25 18.27
N GLN A 63 -24.37 -20.32 17.78
CA GLN A 63 -23.79 -19.34 16.88
C GLN A 63 -24.54 -19.30 15.55
N MET A 64 -24.92 -20.45 15.00
CA MET A 64 -25.74 -20.52 13.77
C MET A 64 -27.12 -19.85 13.96
N ARG A 65 -27.77 -20.08 15.09
CA ARG A 65 -29.04 -19.38 15.42
C ARG A 65 -28.83 -17.87 15.55
N THR A 66 -27.76 -17.44 16.19
CA THR A 66 -27.41 -16.01 16.32
C THR A 66 -27.15 -15.36 14.95
N LEU A 67 -26.61 -16.13 14.01
CA LEU A 67 -26.42 -15.68 12.62
C LEU A 67 -27.73 -15.69 11.81
N GLY A 68 -28.85 -16.14 12.39
CA GLY A 68 -30.14 -16.26 11.69
C GLY A 68 -30.16 -17.40 10.66
N LEU A 69 -29.26 -18.37 10.83
CA LEU A 69 -29.16 -19.55 9.97
C LEU A 69 -29.82 -20.77 10.60
N PRO A 70 -30.28 -21.74 9.78
CA PRO A 70 -30.76 -23.03 10.29
C PRO A 70 -29.69 -23.72 11.16
N ALA A 71 -30.13 -24.63 12.05
CA ALA A 71 -29.20 -25.42 12.84
C ALA A 71 -28.34 -26.31 11.93
N ASN A 72 -27.17 -26.73 12.42
CA ASN A 72 -26.22 -27.54 11.65
C ASN A 72 -26.78 -28.84 11.07
N ASN A 73 -27.93 -29.31 11.56
CA ASN A 73 -28.63 -30.48 11.03
C ASN A 73 -29.55 -30.16 9.83
N ASP A 74 -29.90 -28.88 9.64
CA ASP A 74 -30.83 -28.42 8.61
C ASP A 74 -30.13 -27.67 7.48
N CYS A 75 -28.80 -27.51 7.56
CA CYS A 75 -27.95 -26.92 6.51
C CYS A 75 -26.58 -27.60 6.48
N GLU A 76 -25.95 -27.58 5.32
CA GLU A 76 -24.60 -28.08 5.13
C GLU A 76 -23.60 -26.92 5.10
N LEU A 77 -22.56 -27.01 5.94
CA LEU A 77 -21.45 -26.08 5.96
C LEU A 77 -20.27 -26.71 5.24
N THR A 78 -20.02 -26.30 4.02
CA THR A 78 -18.87 -26.74 3.23
C THR A 78 -17.74 -25.74 3.35
N GLN A 79 -16.57 -26.18 3.79
CA GLN A 79 -15.40 -25.31 3.91
C GLN A 79 -15.00 -24.79 2.52
N ARG A 80 -15.02 -23.46 2.35
CA ARG A 80 -14.68 -22.78 1.11
C ARG A 80 -13.18 -22.42 1.07
N ASP A 81 -12.67 -21.89 2.17
CA ASP A 81 -11.26 -21.49 2.31
C ASP A 81 -10.78 -21.66 3.76
N SER A 82 -9.59 -21.15 4.08
CA SER A 82 -8.99 -21.24 5.43
C SER A 82 -9.71 -20.41 6.49
N ALA A 83 -10.74 -19.66 6.15
CA ALA A 83 -11.44 -18.74 7.04
C ALA A 83 -12.95 -18.73 6.84
N SER A 84 -13.51 -19.47 5.89
CA SER A 84 -14.93 -19.38 5.57
C SER A 84 -15.58 -20.71 5.16
N TRP A 85 -16.91 -20.75 5.33
CA TRP A 85 -17.77 -21.85 4.92
C TRP A 85 -18.91 -21.30 4.04
N THR A 86 -19.21 -22.02 2.96
CA THR A 86 -20.45 -21.85 2.22
C THR A 86 -21.56 -22.56 2.98
N VAL A 87 -22.69 -21.91 3.13
CA VAL A 87 -23.88 -22.44 3.80
C VAL A 87 -24.92 -22.80 2.75
N THR A 88 -25.24 -24.09 2.68
CA THR A 88 -26.23 -24.63 1.73
C THR A 88 -27.39 -25.23 2.50
N ALA A 89 -28.64 -24.89 2.15
CA ALA A 89 -29.81 -25.53 2.73
C ALA A 89 -29.94 -26.99 2.26
N GLN A 90 -30.75 -27.80 2.93
CA GLN A 90 -30.96 -29.21 2.55
C GLN A 90 -31.52 -29.39 1.14
N ASP A 91 -32.21 -28.38 0.61
CA ASP A 91 -32.75 -28.37 -0.75
C ASP A 91 -31.71 -27.98 -1.82
N GLY A 92 -30.44 -27.75 -1.42
CA GLY A 92 -29.35 -27.34 -2.28
C GLY A 92 -29.30 -25.83 -2.54
N THR A 93 -30.17 -25.02 -1.93
CA THR A 93 -30.16 -23.56 -2.08
C THR A 93 -28.95 -22.97 -1.36
N ASP A 94 -28.19 -22.11 -2.06
CA ASP A 94 -27.08 -21.35 -1.46
C ASP A 94 -27.67 -20.23 -0.57
N LEU A 95 -27.34 -20.28 0.71
CA LEU A 95 -27.76 -19.27 1.70
C LEU A 95 -26.72 -18.16 1.87
N GLY A 96 -25.47 -18.38 1.43
CA GLY A 96 -24.39 -17.43 1.57
C GLY A 96 -23.14 -18.01 2.24
N VAL A 97 -22.35 -17.15 2.87
CA VAL A 97 -21.04 -17.51 3.41
C VAL A 97 -20.90 -17.06 4.87
N VAL A 98 -20.42 -17.95 5.72
CA VAL A 98 -20.00 -17.62 7.09
C VAL A 98 -18.48 -17.47 7.11
N VAL A 99 -17.98 -16.37 7.63
CA VAL A 99 -16.57 -16.00 7.70
C VAL A 99 -16.12 -15.92 9.16
N SER A 100 -15.06 -16.62 9.53
CA SER A 100 -14.41 -16.45 10.83
C SER A 100 -13.39 -15.32 10.77
N THR A 101 -13.41 -14.44 11.77
CA THR A 101 -12.39 -13.37 11.91
C THR A 101 -11.09 -13.87 12.52
N ALA A 102 -11.10 -15.03 13.16
CA ALA A 102 -9.95 -15.58 13.88
C ALA A 102 -8.65 -15.64 13.06
N PRO A 103 -8.63 -16.06 11.78
CA PRO A 103 -7.41 -16.08 10.98
C PRO A 103 -6.82 -14.70 10.69
N TYR A 104 -7.67 -13.67 10.59
CA TYR A 104 -7.28 -12.30 10.19
C TYR A 104 -6.91 -11.41 11.37
N ALA A 105 -7.26 -11.80 12.58
CA ALA A 105 -7.22 -10.94 13.76
C ALA A 105 -6.49 -11.55 14.95
N ARG A 106 -5.60 -12.51 14.74
CA ARG A 106 -4.83 -13.23 15.78
C ARG A 106 -4.05 -12.30 16.72
N HIS A 107 -3.59 -11.18 16.23
CA HIS A 107 -2.82 -10.19 16.97
C HIS A 107 -3.68 -9.16 17.70
N ILE A 108 -4.99 -9.13 17.43
CA ILE A 108 -5.91 -8.18 18.04
C ILE A 108 -6.42 -8.76 19.36
N LYS A 109 -6.14 -8.05 20.43
CA LYS A 109 -6.57 -8.41 21.79
C LYS A 109 -7.48 -7.31 22.33
N GLY A 110 -8.56 -7.74 23.01
CA GLY A 110 -9.37 -6.89 23.84
C GLY A 110 -8.74 -6.66 25.20
N PHE A 111 -9.53 -6.71 26.27
CA PHE A 111 -9.06 -6.55 27.64
C PHE A 111 -8.41 -7.84 28.18
N ALA A 112 -9.05 -8.99 27.98
CA ALA A 112 -8.60 -10.26 28.54
C ALA A 112 -8.06 -11.24 27.49
N GLY A 113 -8.36 -11.05 26.20
CA GLY A 113 -7.89 -11.94 25.14
C GLY A 113 -8.32 -11.52 23.75
N THR A 114 -8.23 -12.46 22.82
CA THR A 114 -8.74 -12.28 21.46
C THR A 114 -10.27 -12.32 21.45
N THR A 115 -10.89 -11.58 20.52
CA THR A 115 -12.35 -11.49 20.38
C THR A 115 -12.79 -11.97 18.98
N PRO A 116 -12.63 -13.27 18.67
CA PRO A 116 -13.01 -13.79 17.36
C PRO A 116 -14.53 -13.75 17.18
N LEU A 117 -14.95 -13.54 15.92
CA LEU A 117 -16.35 -13.41 15.53
C LEU A 117 -16.62 -14.23 14.28
N TYR A 118 -17.91 -14.53 14.04
CA TYR A 118 -18.43 -15.06 12.79
C TYR A 118 -19.29 -14.00 12.10
N LEU A 119 -19.02 -13.76 10.84
CA LEU A 119 -19.75 -12.81 9.98
C LEU A 119 -20.57 -13.64 8.98
N TYR A 120 -21.89 -13.48 8.98
CA TYR A 120 -22.72 -14.06 7.93
C TYR A 120 -22.96 -13.05 6.82
N ILE A 121 -22.53 -13.42 5.63
CA ILE A 121 -22.67 -12.64 4.39
C ILE A 121 -23.66 -13.39 3.49
N ASN A 122 -24.78 -12.74 3.16
CA ASN A 122 -25.79 -13.32 2.30
C ASN A 122 -25.33 -13.41 0.84
N THR A 123 -26.14 -14.05 0.01
CA THR A 123 -25.86 -14.22 -1.44
C THR A 123 -25.76 -12.91 -2.22
N GLN A 124 -26.27 -11.79 -1.66
CA GLN A 124 -26.17 -10.45 -2.23
C GLN A 124 -24.89 -9.71 -1.82
N GLY A 125 -24.02 -10.34 -1.00
CA GLY A 125 -22.77 -9.73 -0.53
C GLY A 125 -22.96 -8.73 0.63
N HIS A 126 -24.09 -8.76 1.33
CA HIS A 126 -24.34 -7.92 2.50
C HIS A 126 -24.15 -8.70 3.80
N ILE A 127 -23.62 -8.04 4.82
CA ILE A 127 -23.50 -8.59 6.17
C ILE A 127 -24.89 -8.66 6.78
N SER A 128 -25.41 -9.88 6.96
CA SER A 128 -26.75 -10.07 7.55
C SER A 128 -26.70 -10.07 9.06
N GLN A 129 -25.76 -10.84 9.65
CA GLN A 129 -25.62 -10.98 11.10
C GLN A 129 -24.16 -11.25 11.48
N ILE A 130 -23.85 -10.99 12.75
CA ILE A 130 -22.55 -11.28 13.36
C ILE A 130 -22.79 -12.06 14.64
N ALA A 131 -22.04 -13.13 14.86
CA ALA A 131 -22.06 -13.94 16.08
C ALA A 131 -20.68 -13.90 16.77
N ALA A 132 -20.68 -14.01 18.09
CA ALA A 132 -19.45 -14.13 18.86
C ALA A 132 -18.95 -15.58 18.79
N ALA A 133 -17.64 -15.77 18.57
CA ALA A 133 -16.99 -17.03 18.83
C ALA A 133 -16.54 -17.09 20.31
N GLU A 134 -16.06 -18.27 20.73
CA GLU A 134 -15.52 -18.43 22.06
C GLU A 134 -14.37 -17.46 22.32
N ASN A 135 -14.44 -16.71 23.42
CA ASN A 135 -13.46 -15.70 23.80
C ASN A 135 -13.25 -15.65 25.31
N ALA A 136 -12.15 -15.05 25.76
CA ALA A 136 -11.76 -14.95 27.15
C ALA A 136 -12.15 -13.61 27.80
N GLU A 137 -12.92 -12.76 27.12
CA GLU A 137 -13.32 -11.46 27.63
C GLU A 137 -14.27 -11.57 28.81
N THR A 138 -14.31 -10.52 29.65
CA THR A 138 -15.29 -10.42 30.74
C THR A 138 -16.71 -10.32 30.13
N PRO A 139 -17.64 -11.23 30.43
CA PRO A 139 -18.92 -11.37 29.71
C PRO A 139 -19.72 -10.08 29.61
N ASP A 140 -19.86 -9.31 30.69
CA ASP A 140 -20.65 -8.09 30.72
C ASP A 140 -20.06 -6.97 29.84
N PHE A 141 -18.74 -6.83 29.84
CA PHE A 141 -18.07 -5.82 29.01
C PHE A 141 -18.10 -6.22 27.53
N PHE A 142 -17.86 -7.50 27.25
CA PHE A 142 -17.92 -8.02 25.90
C PHE A 142 -19.34 -7.89 25.33
N LYS A 143 -20.36 -8.34 26.08
CA LYS A 143 -21.76 -8.25 25.67
C LYS A 143 -22.16 -6.81 25.30
N ARG A 144 -21.84 -5.86 26.19
CA ARG A 144 -22.12 -4.42 25.93
C ARG A 144 -21.42 -3.91 24.69
N ALA A 145 -20.13 -4.26 24.51
CA ALA A 145 -19.37 -3.89 23.33
C ALA A 145 -19.97 -4.51 22.06
N PHE A 146 -20.32 -5.80 22.10
CA PHE A 146 -20.86 -6.55 20.99
C PHE A 146 -22.23 -6.03 20.54
N GLU A 147 -23.17 -5.90 21.47
CA GLU A 147 -24.53 -5.42 21.18
C GLU A 147 -24.58 -3.99 20.64
N SER A 148 -23.63 -3.16 20.98
CA SER A 148 -23.57 -1.78 20.51
C SER A 148 -22.80 -1.59 19.19
N THR A 149 -21.78 -2.43 18.92
CA THR A 149 -20.97 -2.25 17.71
C THR A 149 -21.47 -3.06 16.52
N THR A 150 -21.93 -4.30 16.74
CA THR A 150 -22.29 -5.21 15.64
C THR A 150 -23.47 -4.76 14.77
N PRO A 151 -24.55 -4.11 15.30
CA PRO A 151 -25.64 -3.62 14.47
C PRO A 151 -25.22 -2.55 13.46
N GLN A 152 -24.10 -1.88 13.69
CA GLN A 152 -23.61 -0.83 12.82
C GLN A 152 -23.08 -1.35 11.47
N TRP A 153 -22.82 -2.64 11.34
CA TRP A 153 -22.43 -3.30 10.08
C TRP A 153 -23.55 -4.06 9.40
N THR A 154 -24.59 -4.42 10.14
CA THR A 154 -25.71 -5.20 9.59
C THR A 154 -26.39 -4.46 8.43
N GLY A 155 -26.64 -5.16 7.34
CA GLY A 155 -27.23 -4.62 6.12
C GLY A 155 -26.28 -3.91 5.18
N LYS A 156 -25.02 -3.66 5.57
CA LYS A 156 -24.02 -3.05 4.70
C LYS A 156 -23.36 -4.07 3.77
N SER A 157 -22.97 -3.63 2.57
CA SER A 157 -22.12 -4.44 1.70
C SER A 157 -20.74 -4.65 2.34
N VAL A 158 -20.03 -5.71 1.96
CA VAL A 158 -18.65 -5.98 2.44
C VAL A 158 -17.74 -4.77 2.18
N ALA A 159 -17.90 -4.11 1.03
CA ALA A 159 -17.10 -2.94 0.67
C ALA A 159 -17.40 -1.74 1.58
N ASP A 160 -18.69 -1.38 1.77
CA ASP A 160 -19.08 -0.25 2.62
C ASP A 160 -18.78 -0.52 4.09
N ALA A 161 -18.94 -1.76 4.54
CA ALA A 161 -18.66 -2.18 5.90
C ALA A 161 -17.17 -2.11 6.25
N SER A 162 -16.27 -2.36 5.28
CA SER A 162 -14.82 -2.29 5.49
C SER A 162 -14.32 -0.87 5.79
N HIS A 163 -15.07 0.14 5.35
CA HIS A 163 -14.79 1.56 5.56
C HIS A 163 -15.74 2.23 6.56
N ALA A 164 -16.63 1.46 7.18
CA ALA A 164 -17.58 2.00 8.14
C ALA A 164 -16.88 2.56 9.37
N ASN A 165 -17.18 3.81 9.71
CA ASN A 165 -16.77 4.39 10.98
C ASN A 165 -17.70 3.89 12.07
N VAL A 166 -17.23 3.02 12.94
CA VAL A 166 -17.96 2.41 14.03
C VAL A 166 -17.42 2.95 15.35
N ASP A 167 -18.32 3.45 16.19
CA ASP A 167 -17.94 4.06 17.46
C ASP A 167 -17.74 3.03 18.56
N ALA A 168 -16.66 3.17 19.31
CA ALA A 168 -16.36 2.36 20.48
C ALA A 168 -17.24 2.79 21.67
N VAL A 169 -17.65 1.80 22.48
CA VAL A 169 -18.53 2.02 23.64
C VAL A 169 -17.74 2.52 24.85
N SER A 170 -18.20 3.59 25.44
CA SER A 170 -17.65 4.10 26.70
C SER A 170 -17.82 3.08 27.84
N GLY A 171 -16.75 2.81 28.56
CA GLY A 171 -16.74 1.78 29.64
C GLY A 171 -16.44 0.35 29.17
N ALA A 172 -16.51 0.06 27.83
CA ALA A 172 -16.07 -1.21 27.26
C ALA A 172 -15.13 -0.98 26.07
N THR A 173 -14.29 0.05 26.17
CA THR A 173 -13.50 0.61 25.06
C THR A 173 -12.50 -0.39 24.47
N TYR A 174 -11.84 -1.22 25.30
CA TYR A 174 -10.87 -2.20 24.82
C TYR A 174 -11.55 -3.31 24.00
N SER A 175 -12.62 -3.89 24.54
CA SER A 175 -13.39 -4.93 23.85
C SER A 175 -14.06 -4.38 22.57
N SER A 176 -14.60 -3.16 22.61
CA SER A 176 -15.17 -2.50 21.43
C SER A 176 -14.14 -2.27 20.33
N LYS A 177 -12.98 -1.72 20.68
CA LYS A 177 -11.88 -1.51 19.70
C LYS A 177 -11.40 -2.83 19.09
N ALA A 178 -11.32 -3.89 19.91
CA ALA A 178 -10.93 -5.20 19.42
C ALA A 178 -11.97 -5.79 18.44
N ILE A 179 -13.27 -5.70 18.76
CA ILE A 179 -14.36 -6.11 17.87
C ILE A 179 -14.30 -5.34 16.55
N ILE A 180 -14.16 -4.01 16.63
CA ILE A 180 -14.08 -3.14 15.46
C ILE A 180 -12.90 -3.53 14.57
N ALA A 181 -11.71 -3.66 15.15
CA ALA A 181 -10.51 -4.01 14.40
C ALA A 181 -10.60 -5.44 13.80
N ASN A 182 -11.21 -6.40 14.51
CA ASN A 182 -11.43 -7.77 14.02
C ASN A 182 -12.32 -7.77 12.76
N VAL A 183 -13.45 -7.08 12.80
CA VAL A 183 -14.38 -6.99 11.67
C VAL A 183 -13.71 -6.25 10.51
N GLN A 184 -13.13 -5.08 10.75
CA GLN A 184 -12.50 -4.27 9.70
C GLN A 184 -11.35 -5.00 9.01
N ASN A 185 -10.45 -5.66 9.76
CA ASN A 185 -9.34 -6.41 9.18
C ASN A 185 -9.84 -7.59 8.34
N THR A 186 -10.87 -8.28 8.81
CA THR A 186 -11.48 -9.41 8.06
C THR A 186 -12.11 -8.92 6.76
N LEU A 187 -12.90 -7.88 6.81
CA LEU A 187 -13.55 -7.30 5.63
C LEU A 187 -12.53 -6.72 4.65
N ALA A 188 -11.50 -6.05 5.14
CA ALA A 188 -10.41 -5.55 4.31
C ALA A 188 -9.60 -6.67 3.65
N ALA A 189 -9.38 -7.79 4.34
CA ALA A 189 -8.72 -8.95 3.76
C ALA A 189 -9.60 -9.61 2.68
N ARG A 190 -10.90 -9.76 2.94
CA ARG A 190 -11.84 -10.34 1.98
C ARG A 190 -12.06 -9.45 0.76
N SER A 191 -12.23 -8.15 0.92
CA SER A 191 -12.36 -7.24 -0.21
C SER A 191 -11.12 -7.28 -1.13
N ARG A 192 -9.94 -7.51 -0.57
CA ARG A 192 -8.71 -7.75 -1.35
C ARG A 192 -8.76 -9.10 -2.08
N THR A 193 -9.24 -10.15 -1.42
CA THR A 193 -9.33 -11.49 -2.00
C THR A 193 -10.41 -11.56 -3.09
N GLU A 194 -11.55 -10.93 -2.88
CA GLU A 194 -12.61 -10.82 -3.87
C GLU A 194 -12.20 -9.92 -5.06
N SER A 195 -11.43 -8.86 -4.79
CA SER A 195 -10.81 -8.04 -5.84
C SER A 195 -9.73 -8.79 -6.63
N ALA A 196 -9.06 -9.77 -6.00
CA ALA A 196 -8.08 -10.64 -6.68
C ALA A 196 -8.74 -11.79 -7.47
N ALA A 197 -9.95 -12.21 -7.08
CA ALA A 197 -10.73 -13.25 -7.76
C ALA A 197 -11.66 -12.70 -8.85
N ALA A 198 -11.85 -11.37 -8.92
CA ALA A 198 -12.57 -10.75 -10.04
C ALA A 198 -11.75 -10.94 -11.32
N PRO A 199 -12.39 -11.32 -12.46
CA PRO A 199 -11.69 -11.39 -13.74
C PRO A 199 -11.00 -10.04 -13.96
N VAL A 200 -9.70 -10.08 -14.31
CA VAL A 200 -8.89 -8.88 -14.56
C VAL A 200 -9.70 -7.98 -15.49
N PRO A 201 -10.20 -6.82 -15.03
CA PRO A 201 -11.10 -6.04 -15.84
C PRO A 201 -10.34 -5.60 -17.09
N ALA A 202 -11.01 -5.62 -18.25
CA ALA A 202 -10.49 -5.15 -19.53
C ALA A 202 -9.83 -3.75 -19.43
N ILE A 203 -10.26 -2.95 -18.45
CA ILE A 203 -9.67 -1.67 -18.02
C ILE A 203 -8.19 -1.80 -17.61
N GLY A 204 -7.73 -2.94 -17.08
CA GLY A 204 -6.33 -3.14 -16.71
C GLY A 204 -5.38 -3.06 -17.91
N TRP A 205 -5.72 -3.68 -19.03
CA TRP A 205 -4.90 -3.63 -20.26
C TRP A 205 -4.91 -2.24 -20.91
N ALA A 206 -6.07 -1.57 -20.94
CA ALA A 206 -6.15 -0.19 -21.44
C ALA A 206 -5.27 0.76 -20.61
N ARG A 207 -5.31 0.65 -19.27
CA ARG A 207 -4.44 1.43 -18.39
C ARG A 207 -2.97 1.17 -18.66
N THR A 208 -2.57 -0.09 -18.83
CA THR A 208 -1.18 -0.46 -19.13
C THR A 208 -0.70 0.10 -20.46
N ILE A 209 -1.54 -0.01 -21.50
CA ILE A 209 -1.23 0.51 -22.84
C ILE A 209 -1.07 2.05 -22.80
N ILE A 210 -1.96 2.76 -22.11
CA ILE A 210 -1.88 4.22 -22.00
C ILE A 210 -0.63 4.64 -21.23
N VAL A 211 -0.30 3.99 -20.11
CA VAL A 211 0.95 4.23 -19.38
C VAL A 211 2.16 4.00 -20.28
N ALA A 212 2.20 2.88 -21.03
CA ALA A 212 3.28 2.58 -21.95
C ALA A 212 3.43 3.65 -23.06
N LEU A 213 2.31 4.14 -23.62
CA LEU A 213 2.32 5.21 -24.60
C LEU A 213 2.86 6.52 -24.03
N VAL A 214 2.43 6.93 -22.83
CA VAL A 214 2.93 8.13 -22.17
C VAL A 214 4.42 8.02 -21.85
N LEU A 215 4.89 6.86 -21.41
CA LEU A 215 6.32 6.62 -21.18
C LEU A 215 7.11 6.66 -22.49
N LEU A 216 6.59 6.06 -23.56
CA LEU A 216 7.23 6.06 -24.88
C LEU A 216 7.37 7.49 -25.43
N THR A 217 6.31 8.31 -25.34
CA THR A 217 6.41 9.74 -25.73
C THR A 217 7.45 10.49 -24.94
N GLY A 218 7.54 10.26 -23.62
CA GLY A 218 8.57 10.83 -22.75
C GLY A 218 10.00 10.46 -23.17
N ILE A 219 10.20 9.18 -23.50
CA ILE A 219 11.49 8.67 -24.01
C ILE A 219 11.82 9.31 -25.36
N LEU A 220 10.90 9.30 -26.31
CA LEU A 220 11.12 9.88 -27.65
C LEU A 220 11.45 11.38 -27.59
N LEU A 221 10.74 12.13 -26.75
CA LEU A 221 11.00 13.55 -26.54
C LEU A 221 12.39 13.81 -25.94
N THR A 222 12.84 12.95 -25.04
CA THR A 222 14.17 13.08 -24.42
C THR A 222 15.29 12.89 -25.44
N PHE A 223 15.11 11.99 -26.42
CA PHE A 223 16.16 11.69 -27.42
C PHE A 223 16.07 12.59 -28.65
N LYS A 224 14.89 12.80 -29.22
CA LYS A 224 14.73 13.43 -30.53
C LYS A 224 14.30 14.90 -30.49
N TRP A 225 13.47 15.30 -29.51
CA TRP A 225 12.83 16.64 -29.49
C TRP A 225 13.03 17.42 -28.19
N ARG A 226 14.16 17.22 -27.54
CA ARG A 226 14.46 17.86 -26.23
C ARG A 226 14.35 19.38 -26.21
N GLY A 227 14.56 20.05 -27.34
CA GLY A 227 14.53 21.51 -27.47
C GLY A 227 13.14 22.14 -27.58
N HIS A 228 12.09 21.36 -27.84
CA HIS A 228 10.76 21.89 -28.11
C HIS A 228 9.98 22.13 -26.81
N LYS A 229 9.94 23.43 -26.40
CA LYS A 229 9.29 23.84 -25.13
C LYS A 229 7.81 23.47 -25.07
N TRP A 230 7.08 23.52 -26.19
CA TRP A 230 5.66 23.17 -26.23
C TRP A 230 5.42 21.67 -26.04
N LEU A 231 6.16 20.83 -26.73
CA LEU A 231 6.08 19.36 -26.57
C LEU A 231 6.42 18.95 -25.13
N ARG A 232 7.39 19.63 -24.51
CA ARG A 232 7.72 19.45 -23.10
C ARG A 232 6.53 19.79 -22.20
N MET A 233 5.80 20.88 -22.49
CA MET A 233 4.63 21.27 -21.71
C MET A 233 3.52 20.22 -21.80
N VAL A 234 3.23 19.75 -23.01
CA VAL A 234 2.24 18.68 -23.23
C VAL A 234 2.62 17.40 -22.45
N GLN A 235 3.90 17.00 -22.51
CA GLN A 235 4.36 15.84 -21.77
C GLN A 235 4.19 15.98 -20.25
N LEU A 236 4.49 17.15 -19.70
CA LEU A 236 4.29 17.42 -18.27
C LEU A 236 2.81 17.31 -17.88
N LEU A 237 1.90 17.85 -18.68
CA LEU A 237 0.46 17.75 -18.46
C LEU A 237 -0.05 16.30 -18.57
N LEU A 238 0.44 15.52 -19.56
CA LEU A 238 0.11 14.11 -19.69
C LEU A 238 0.58 13.31 -18.47
N ASN A 239 1.79 13.56 -17.98
CA ASN A 239 2.30 12.87 -16.81
C ASN A 239 1.48 13.18 -15.56
N VAL A 240 1.15 14.45 -15.32
CA VAL A 240 0.34 14.86 -14.17
C VAL A 240 -1.08 14.31 -14.28
N GLY A 241 -1.74 14.48 -15.43
CA GLY A 241 -3.13 14.06 -15.62
C GLY A 241 -3.29 12.55 -15.69
N ILE A 242 -2.49 11.89 -16.54
CA ILE A 242 -2.64 10.43 -16.80
C ILE A 242 -1.89 9.61 -15.75
N LEU A 243 -0.57 9.81 -15.59
CA LEU A 243 0.19 8.99 -14.64
C LEU A 243 -0.14 9.35 -13.20
N GLY A 244 -0.37 10.64 -12.87
CA GLY A 244 -0.72 11.11 -11.54
C GLY A 244 -2.17 10.81 -11.18
N PHE A 245 -3.10 11.62 -11.67
CA PHE A 245 -4.50 11.60 -11.22
C PHE A 245 -5.30 10.40 -11.72
N TRP A 246 -5.11 9.97 -12.97
CA TRP A 246 -5.94 8.89 -13.51
C TRP A 246 -5.42 7.50 -13.18
N CYS A 247 -4.12 7.26 -13.38
CA CYS A 247 -3.51 5.94 -13.17
C CYS A 247 -2.92 5.76 -11.77
N GLY A 248 -2.54 6.84 -11.07
CA GLY A 248 -1.85 6.76 -9.78
C GLY A 248 -0.50 6.05 -9.85
N GLN A 249 0.22 6.16 -10.97
CA GLN A 249 1.47 5.45 -11.20
C GLN A 249 2.68 6.31 -10.80
N PHE A 250 3.24 6.00 -9.64
CA PHE A 250 4.45 6.64 -9.14
C PHE A 250 5.30 5.63 -8.34
N LEU A 251 6.59 5.88 -8.27
CA LEU A 251 7.51 5.10 -7.44
C LEU A 251 7.63 5.75 -6.07
N SER A 252 7.42 4.97 -5.02
CA SER A 252 7.57 5.36 -3.62
C SER A 252 8.34 4.30 -2.85
N LEU A 253 8.92 4.66 -1.71
CA LEU A 253 9.57 3.67 -0.82
C LEU A 253 8.53 2.72 -0.21
N SER A 254 7.33 3.22 0.09
CA SER A 254 6.22 2.42 0.58
C SER A 254 5.81 1.33 -0.40
N LEU A 255 5.77 1.65 -1.71
CA LEU A 255 5.49 0.69 -2.77
C LEU A 255 6.57 -0.41 -2.85
N LEU A 256 7.85 -0.02 -2.88
CA LEU A 256 8.96 -0.98 -2.97
C LEU A 256 8.97 -1.91 -1.75
N ARG A 257 8.76 -1.36 -0.55
CA ARG A 257 8.62 -2.15 0.66
C ARG A 257 7.41 -3.09 0.59
N GLY A 258 6.27 -2.60 0.09
CA GLY A 258 5.08 -3.42 -0.12
C GLY A 258 5.34 -4.62 -1.01
N TRP A 259 6.10 -4.46 -2.09
CA TRP A 259 6.49 -5.56 -2.98
C TRP A 259 7.42 -6.57 -2.30
N VAL A 260 8.37 -6.10 -1.49
CA VAL A 260 9.26 -6.98 -0.75
C VAL A 260 8.52 -7.75 0.34
N ALA A 261 7.55 -7.14 1.01
CA ALA A 261 6.78 -7.77 2.09
C ALA A 261 5.70 -8.73 1.56
N ASN A 262 4.84 -8.24 0.64
CA ASN A 262 3.63 -8.96 0.22
C ASN A 262 3.79 -9.76 -1.08
N GLY A 263 4.98 -9.69 -1.71
CA GLY A 263 5.20 -10.24 -3.04
C GLY A 263 4.74 -9.28 -4.15
N LEU A 264 5.05 -9.65 -5.37
CA LEU A 264 4.73 -8.89 -6.56
C LEU A 264 3.73 -9.66 -7.41
N GLU A 265 2.56 -9.08 -7.62
CA GLU A 265 1.59 -9.59 -8.59
C GLU A 265 1.91 -9.01 -9.98
N PRO A 266 2.52 -9.79 -10.89
CA PRO A 266 3.12 -9.23 -12.10
C PRO A 266 2.08 -8.59 -13.03
N VAL A 267 0.87 -9.12 -13.10
CA VAL A 267 -0.19 -8.62 -13.99
C VAL A 267 -0.76 -7.30 -13.47
N ALA A 268 -1.12 -7.25 -12.19
CA ALA A 268 -1.68 -6.04 -11.55
C ALA A 268 -0.65 -4.90 -11.45
N SER A 269 0.63 -5.27 -11.22
CA SER A 269 1.73 -4.32 -11.07
C SER A 269 2.39 -3.91 -12.40
N LEU A 270 1.96 -4.46 -13.53
CA LEU A 270 2.61 -4.25 -14.83
C LEU A 270 2.80 -2.77 -15.21
N PRO A 271 1.83 -1.86 -15.03
CA PRO A 271 2.04 -0.43 -15.31
C PRO A 271 3.17 0.17 -14.48
N THR A 272 3.22 -0.16 -13.19
CA THR A 272 4.25 0.36 -12.27
C THR A 272 5.61 -0.25 -12.54
N LEU A 273 5.66 -1.53 -12.96
CA LEU A 273 6.88 -2.20 -13.41
C LEU A 273 7.46 -1.54 -14.66
N LEU A 274 6.62 -1.09 -15.59
CA LEU A 274 7.06 -0.32 -16.76
C LEU A 274 7.69 1.01 -16.33
N VAL A 275 7.08 1.72 -15.38
CA VAL A 275 7.63 2.95 -14.82
C VAL A 275 8.98 2.68 -14.14
N LEU A 276 9.10 1.61 -13.36
CA LEU A 276 10.35 1.21 -12.70
C LEU A 276 11.42 0.84 -13.75
N ALA A 277 11.06 0.07 -14.77
CA ALA A 277 11.98 -0.31 -15.85
C ALA A 277 12.55 0.94 -16.54
N VAL A 278 11.71 1.91 -16.88
CA VAL A 278 12.18 3.19 -17.46
C VAL A 278 13.09 3.94 -16.49
N ALA A 279 12.73 3.99 -15.20
CA ALA A 279 13.53 4.68 -14.18
C ALA A 279 14.93 4.07 -14.02
N VAL A 280 15.05 2.73 -14.15
CA VAL A 280 16.33 2.03 -14.03
C VAL A 280 17.13 2.03 -15.35
N ILE A 281 16.47 1.85 -16.51
CA ILE A 281 17.17 1.71 -17.81
C ILE A 281 17.72 3.05 -18.31
N MET A 282 16.99 4.16 -18.12
CA MET A 282 17.38 5.46 -18.71
C MET A 282 18.72 6.02 -18.21
N PRO A 283 19.13 5.86 -16.94
CA PRO A 283 20.47 6.23 -16.50
C PRO A 283 21.59 5.50 -17.27
N PHE A 284 21.42 4.19 -17.57
CA PHE A 284 22.40 3.43 -18.38
C PHE A 284 22.52 3.97 -19.81
N LEU A 285 21.46 4.59 -20.34
CA LEU A 285 21.47 5.29 -21.62
C LEU A 285 22.02 6.72 -21.54
N LYS A 286 22.81 7.03 -20.49
CA LYS A 286 23.40 8.36 -20.22
C LYS A 286 22.38 9.46 -20.04
N ARG A 287 21.20 9.13 -19.48
CA ARG A 287 20.14 10.08 -19.16
C ARG A 287 19.80 10.04 -17.66
N PRO A 288 20.72 10.55 -16.80
CA PRO A 288 20.48 10.60 -15.36
C PRO A 288 19.25 11.45 -15.04
N HIS A 289 18.61 11.18 -13.91
CA HIS A 289 17.42 11.89 -13.41
C HIS A 289 16.23 11.91 -14.36
N HIS A 290 16.19 10.97 -15.33
CA HIS A 290 15.09 10.89 -16.31
C HIS A 290 13.74 10.68 -15.62
N TYR A 291 13.65 9.75 -14.68
CA TYR A 291 12.43 9.51 -13.95
C TYR A 291 11.91 10.78 -13.27
N CYS A 292 12.73 11.45 -12.45
CA CYS A 292 12.32 12.62 -11.69
C CYS A 292 11.91 13.80 -12.57
N SER A 293 12.53 13.93 -13.75
CA SER A 293 12.30 15.05 -14.66
C SER A 293 11.23 14.78 -15.71
N TRP A 294 11.10 13.53 -16.20
CA TRP A 294 10.30 13.23 -17.39
C TRP A 294 9.14 12.27 -17.14
N VAL A 295 9.08 11.61 -15.99
CA VAL A 295 8.08 10.58 -15.71
C VAL A 295 7.33 10.86 -14.42
N CYS A 296 8.03 11.21 -13.34
CA CYS A 296 7.41 11.40 -12.02
C CYS A 296 6.30 12.46 -12.06
N PRO A 297 5.04 12.13 -11.76
CA PRO A 297 3.92 13.09 -11.84
C PRO A 297 4.13 14.29 -10.93
N TYR A 298 4.65 14.07 -9.71
CA TYR A 298 4.88 15.14 -8.75
C TYR A 298 6.05 16.04 -9.14
N GLY A 299 7.12 15.46 -9.70
CA GLY A 299 8.21 16.24 -10.28
C GLY A 299 7.75 17.10 -11.45
N CYS A 300 6.90 16.56 -12.31
CA CYS A 300 6.28 17.28 -13.44
C CYS A 300 5.36 18.40 -12.95
N LEU A 301 4.57 18.17 -11.89
CA LEU A 301 3.71 19.18 -11.30
C LEU A 301 4.51 20.36 -10.72
N GLN A 302 5.62 20.08 -10.02
CA GLN A 302 6.52 21.10 -9.51
C GLN A 302 7.21 21.89 -10.65
N GLU A 303 7.57 21.22 -11.75
CA GLU A 303 8.13 21.91 -12.92
C GLU A 303 7.09 22.82 -13.58
N LEU A 304 5.82 22.38 -13.69
CA LEU A 304 4.72 23.22 -14.17
C LEU A 304 4.51 24.44 -13.28
N ALA A 305 4.46 24.27 -11.96
CA ALA A 305 4.38 25.36 -11.01
C ALA A 305 5.58 26.32 -11.13
N GLY A 306 6.77 25.76 -11.31
CA GLY A 306 7.99 26.53 -11.56
C GLY A 306 8.00 27.34 -12.87
N ARG A 307 7.09 27.10 -13.82
CA ARG A 307 6.96 27.86 -15.07
C ARG A 307 6.01 29.05 -14.97
N LEU A 308 5.26 29.14 -13.87
CA LEU A 308 4.38 30.31 -13.64
C LEU A 308 5.19 31.59 -13.51
N PRO A 309 4.62 32.76 -13.87
CA PRO A 309 5.31 34.07 -13.91
C PRO A 309 5.48 34.67 -12.50
N PHE A 310 5.95 33.87 -11.54
CA PHE A 310 6.31 34.35 -10.20
C PHE A 310 7.81 34.71 -10.14
N PRO A 311 8.21 35.62 -9.24
CA PRO A 311 9.61 35.96 -9.05
C PRO A 311 10.41 34.74 -8.60
N LYS A 312 11.43 34.39 -9.38
CA LYS A 312 12.27 33.22 -9.06
C LYS A 312 13.40 33.60 -8.11
N VAL A 313 13.53 32.85 -7.03
CA VAL A 313 14.65 33.02 -6.11
C VAL A 313 15.89 32.34 -6.72
N HIS A 314 16.91 33.13 -7.00
CA HIS A 314 18.19 32.61 -7.48
C HIS A 314 18.98 32.03 -6.31
N CYS A 315 18.91 30.71 -6.16
CA CYS A 315 19.65 30.01 -5.13
C CYS A 315 21.13 29.91 -5.51
N SER A 316 22.01 30.27 -4.60
CA SER A 316 23.46 30.10 -4.80
C SER A 316 23.84 28.61 -4.88
N PRO A 317 24.97 28.24 -5.50
CA PRO A 317 25.45 26.86 -5.54
C PRO A 317 25.65 26.24 -4.14
N LYS A 318 25.92 27.08 -3.13
CA LYS A 318 26.01 26.63 -1.72
C LYS A 318 24.65 26.15 -1.21
N VAL A 319 23.56 26.83 -1.52
CA VAL A 319 22.18 26.42 -1.16
C VAL A 319 21.82 25.08 -1.78
N TYR A 320 22.10 24.86 -3.06
CA TYR A 320 21.87 23.57 -3.71
C TYR A 320 22.67 22.43 -3.08
N LYS A 321 23.93 22.67 -2.67
CA LYS A 321 24.71 21.68 -1.94
C LYS A 321 24.09 21.35 -0.58
N THR A 322 23.59 22.37 0.12
CA THR A 322 22.91 22.18 1.41
C THR A 322 21.62 21.39 1.23
N MET A 323 20.79 21.73 0.24
CA MET A 323 19.58 20.98 -0.10
C MET A 323 19.88 19.49 -0.37
N SER A 324 20.94 19.21 -1.15
CA SER A 324 21.38 17.84 -1.42
C SER A 324 21.83 17.11 -0.16
N ARG A 325 22.54 17.78 0.76
CA ARG A 325 22.94 17.20 2.06
C ARG A 325 21.70 16.87 2.92
N ILE A 326 20.76 17.80 3.01
CA ILE A 326 19.47 17.57 3.73
C ILE A 326 18.79 16.33 3.18
N ARG A 327 18.68 16.18 1.85
CA ARG A 327 18.06 15.00 1.22
C ARG A 327 18.76 13.70 1.61
N ILE A 328 20.10 13.67 1.60
CA ILE A 328 20.89 12.51 2.00
C ILE A 328 20.65 12.19 3.48
N THR A 329 20.68 13.19 4.35
CA THR A 329 20.46 13.01 5.79
C THR A 329 19.04 12.51 6.09
N VAL A 330 18.01 13.09 5.46
CA VAL A 330 16.63 12.64 5.60
C VAL A 330 16.46 11.19 5.12
N PHE A 331 17.06 10.85 3.98
CA PHE A 331 17.04 9.48 3.47
C PHE A 331 17.72 8.51 4.44
N ALA A 332 18.89 8.87 4.98
CA ALA A 332 19.60 8.04 5.97
C ALA A 332 18.81 7.86 7.26
N ILE A 333 18.14 8.92 7.74
CA ILE A 333 17.27 8.85 8.92
C ILE A 333 16.08 7.93 8.64
N ILE A 334 15.41 8.07 7.50
CA ILE A 334 14.29 7.19 7.13
C ILE A 334 14.75 5.73 7.07
N MET A 335 15.90 5.45 6.45
CA MET A 335 16.46 4.09 6.39
C MET A 335 16.80 3.54 7.79
N LEU A 336 17.39 4.36 8.65
CA LEU A 336 17.71 3.98 10.03
C LEU A 336 16.43 3.68 10.83
N LEU A 337 15.43 4.54 10.73
CA LEU A 337 14.15 4.37 11.44
C LEU A 337 13.40 3.13 10.94
N LEU A 338 13.43 2.86 9.65
CA LEU A 338 12.87 1.63 9.08
C LEU A 338 13.61 0.39 9.61
N TRP A 339 14.93 0.46 9.75
CA TRP A 339 15.73 -0.66 10.22
C TRP A 339 15.56 -0.93 11.72
N THR A 340 15.40 0.10 12.55
CA THR A 340 15.20 -0.06 13.99
C THR A 340 13.77 -0.42 14.37
N ALA A 341 12.85 -0.53 13.42
CA ALA A 341 11.41 -0.79 13.62
C ALA A 341 10.73 0.16 14.64
N PHE A 342 11.42 1.27 14.98
CA PHE A 342 10.96 2.24 15.97
C PHE A 342 9.76 3.06 15.49
N TRP A 343 9.51 3.02 14.17
CA TRP A 343 8.41 3.77 13.55
C TRP A 343 7.45 2.83 12.83
N ASP A 344 6.18 2.99 13.17
CA ASP A 344 5.09 2.38 12.45
C ASP A 344 5.20 2.78 10.95
N ILE A 345 4.93 1.82 10.09
CA ILE A 345 4.99 1.89 8.63
C ILE A 345 4.25 3.10 8.04
N GLN A 346 3.35 3.69 8.83
CA GLN A 346 2.53 4.83 8.44
C GLN A 346 3.33 6.07 8.03
N VAL A 347 4.58 6.23 8.50
CA VAL A 347 5.41 7.39 8.14
C VAL A 347 5.78 7.39 6.64
N LEU A 348 5.91 6.23 6.02
CA LEU A 348 6.13 6.15 4.57
C LEU A 348 4.90 6.59 3.75
N ASN A 349 3.71 6.60 4.36
CA ASN A 349 2.48 7.04 3.70
C ASN A 349 2.37 8.58 3.63
N TYR A 350 3.26 9.33 4.28
CA TYR A 350 3.31 10.79 4.20
C TYR A 350 4.10 11.34 3.00
N GLU A 351 4.45 10.48 2.05
CA GLU A 351 5.04 10.94 0.79
C GLU A 351 4.01 11.74 -0.02
N PRO A 352 4.34 12.97 -0.50
CA PRO A 352 3.41 13.84 -1.24
C PRO A 352 2.86 13.24 -2.54
N PHE A 353 3.44 12.14 -3.01
CA PHE A 353 2.95 11.42 -4.19
C PHE A 353 1.55 10.83 -3.97
N SER A 354 1.23 10.42 -2.74
CA SER A 354 -0.09 9.88 -2.40
C SER A 354 -1.21 10.91 -2.51
N ALA A 355 -0.88 12.22 -2.56
CA ALA A 355 -1.85 13.29 -2.81
C ALA A 355 -2.57 13.17 -4.17
N PHE A 356 -1.98 12.48 -5.16
CA PHE A 356 -2.66 12.18 -6.42
C PHE A 356 -3.85 11.21 -6.25
N MET A 357 -3.87 10.43 -5.18
CA MET A 357 -5.00 9.58 -4.81
C MET A 357 -5.94 10.34 -3.87
N VAL A 358 -6.61 11.37 -4.41
CA VAL A 358 -7.40 12.35 -3.66
C VAL A 358 -8.39 11.72 -2.68
N ASN A 359 -9.02 10.60 -3.05
CA ASN A 359 -10.01 9.90 -2.22
C ASN A 359 -9.40 9.13 -1.04
N SER A 360 -8.09 8.83 -1.09
CA SER A 360 -7.41 7.99 -0.09
C SER A 360 -6.31 8.75 0.66
N ALA A 361 -5.97 9.96 0.23
CA ALA A 361 -4.89 10.74 0.82
C ALA A 361 -5.33 11.42 2.13
N ALA A 362 -4.52 11.29 3.18
CA ALA A 362 -4.74 12.02 4.41
C ALA A 362 -4.68 13.55 4.18
N PRO A 363 -5.53 14.36 4.85
CA PRO A 363 -5.55 15.82 4.64
C PRO A 363 -4.19 16.49 4.85
N ILE A 364 -3.39 15.99 5.77
CA ILE A 364 -2.04 16.49 6.05
C ILE A 364 -1.09 16.28 4.87
N VAL A 365 -1.21 15.16 4.16
CA VAL A 365 -0.41 14.84 2.96
C VAL A 365 -0.79 15.76 1.81
N MET A 366 -2.09 16.02 1.66
CA MET A 366 -2.61 16.96 0.67
C MET A 366 -2.07 18.38 0.93
N ALA A 367 -2.14 18.83 2.19
CA ALA A 367 -1.60 20.14 2.59
C ALA A 367 -0.09 20.22 2.33
N LEU A 368 0.66 19.19 2.70
CA LEU A 368 2.10 19.11 2.46
C LEU A 368 2.44 19.16 0.95
N ALA A 369 1.72 18.40 0.14
CA ALA A 369 1.88 18.42 -1.31
C ALA A 369 1.62 19.82 -1.88
N CYS A 370 0.55 20.50 -1.47
CA CYS A 370 0.24 21.85 -1.89
C CYS A 370 1.33 22.86 -1.50
N VAL A 371 1.83 22.78 -0.26
CA VAL A 371 2.91 23.66 0.21
C VAL A 371 4.15 23.54 -0.67
N PHE A 372 4.58 22.33 -1.01
CA PHE A 372 5.75 22.15 -1.88
C PHE A 372 5.51 22.52 -3.33
N VAL A 373 4.29 22.38 -3.84
CA VAL A 373 3.93 22.88 -5.18
C VAL A 373 3.99 24.42 -5.21
N VAL A 374 3.43 25.10 -4.21
CA VAL A 374 3.50 26.55 -4.07
C VAL A 374 4.95 27.02 -3.91
N ALA A 375 5.73 26.37 -3.05
CA ALA A 375 7.16 26.66 -2.91
C ALA A 375 7.93 26.49 -4.23
N SER A 376 7.49 25.57 -5.09
CA SER A 376 8.10 25.34 -6.40
C SER A 376 7.83 26.46 -7.40
N CYS A 377 6.87 27.35 -7.15
CA CYS A 377 6.68 28.57 -7.91
C CYS A 377 7.87 29.53 -7.77
N PHE A 378 8.54 29.52 -6.61
CA PHE A 378 9.68 30.38 -6.29
C PHE A 378 11.02 29.69 -6.48
N VAL A 379 11.16 28.44 -6.04
CA VAL A 379 12.39 27.63 -6.16
C VAL A 379 12.05 26.33 -6.90
N PRO A 380 12.55 26.09 -8.10
CA PRO A 380 12.17 24.93 -8.90
C PRO A 380 12.47 23.60 -8.23
N ASN A 381 11.47 22.71 -8.16
CA ASN A 381 11.56 21.32 -7.70
C ASN A 381 12.09 21.19 -6.27
N VAL A 382 11.55 21.94 -5.33
CA VAL A 382 12.01 21.99 -3.92
C VAL A 382 11.96 20.61 -3.27
N TRP A 383 10.82 19.92 -3.36
CA TRP A 383 10.69 18.58 -2.77
C TRP A 383 11.72 17.59 -3.32
N CYS A 384 11.83 17.51 -4.65
CA CYS A 384 12.75 16.59 -5.32
C CYS A 384 14.21 16.82 -4.94
N LYS A 385 14.58 18.08 -4.67
CA LYS A 385 15.95 18.47 -4.33
C LYS A 385 16.26 18.34 -2.84
N CYS A 386 15.27 18.54 -1.96
CA CYS A 386 15.49 18.65 -0.51
C CYS A 386 15.11 17.39 0.26
N LEU A 387 14.00 16.71 -0.08
CA LEU A 387 13.37 15.76 0.83
C LEU A 387 13.04 14.41 0.18
N CYS A 388 12.93 14.33 -1.15
CA CYS A 388 12.46 13.15 -1.84
C CYS A 388 13.35 11.92 -1.59
N PRO A 389 12.88 10.90 -0.84
CA PRO A 389 13.68 9.71 -0.56
C PRO A 389 13.86 8.85 -1.81
N MET A 390 12.81 8.73 -2.64
CA MET A 390 12.88 8.00 -3.90
C MET A 390 13.86 8.64 -4.89
N GLY A 391 13.91 9.99 -4.93
CA GLY A 391 14.90 10.71 -5.72
C GLY A 391 16.34 10.48 -5.23
N GLN A 392 16.55 10.25 -3.93
CA GLN A 392 17.87 9.89 -3.41
C GLN A 392 18.24 8.44 -3.75
N LEU A 393 17.29 7.50 -3.66
CA LEU A 393 17.50 6.11 -4.04
C LEU A 393 17.92 5.98 -5.51
N LEU A 394 17.19 6.65 -6.42
CA LEU A 394 17.52 6.65 -7.85
C LEU A 394 18.87 7.35 -8.11
N ASN A 395 19.19 8.42 -7.38
CA ASN A 395 20.49 9.10 -7.51
C ASN A 395 21.67 8.19 -7.10
N LEU A 396 21.47 7.24 -6.19
CA LEU A 396 22.46 6.20 -5.89
C LEU A 396 22.68 5.27 -7.07
N SER A 397 21.68 5.01 -7.89
CA SER A 397 21.81 4.16 -9.08
C SER A 397 22.38 4.89 -10.30
N GLU A 398 22.44 6.22 -10.29
CA GLU A 398 22.80 7.06 -11.44
C GLU A 398 24.23 7.59 -11.45
N LYS A 399 24.93 7.53 -10.31
CA LYS A 399 26.31 8.00 -10.16
C LYS A 399 27.31 6.95 -10.53
#